data_1615d96f0662ab4bef23ef66f11e19c9
#
_entry.id   1615d96f0662ab4bef23ef66f11e19c9
#
_cell.length_a   1.000
_cell.length_b   1.000
_cell.length_c   1.000
_cell.angle_alpha   90.00
_cell.angle_beta   90.00
_cell.angle_gamma   90.00
#
_symmetry.space_group_name_H-M   'P 1'
#
loop_
_entity.id
_entity.type
_entity.pdbx_description
1 polymer ?
#
loop_
_entity_poly.entity_id
_entity_poly.type
_entity_poly.pdbx_seq_one_letter_code
_entity_poly.pdbx_strand_id
1 'polypeptide(L)'
;MDWAKIARDAYLAIGREYGATRRRPLPVADFANFGPKALDIGSGTGAQPAYFEHEHPYVVHCDLDRRLMPRGDSVECEAAMLPFRDGAFDVAYLVAVIHHMPPHAAAKALAEARRAARRAVATVWQPSRGHEAAPGIYEVPWGARATRIYYRYSPQDLLRIAPTRPLSMGIIRRGKQLNHYVLL
;
A
#
# COMPACT_ATOMS: atom_id res chain seq x y z
N MET A 1 -12.16 -3.57 16.02
CA MET A 1 -11.84 -2.21 15.52
C MET A 1 -11.90 -2.27 13.99
N ASP A 2 -12.68 -1.39 13.37
CA ASP A 2 -12.78 -1.32 11.90
C ASP A 2 -11.61 -0.48 11.35
N TRP A 3 -10.53 -1.16 11.03
CA TRP A 3 -9.29 -0.56 10.53
C TRP A 3 -9.49 0.14 9.18
N ALA A 4 -10.35 -0.42 8.30
CA ALA A 4 -10.59 0.15 6.98
C ALA A 4 -11.31 1.50 7.09
N LYS A 5 -12.34 1.57 7.93
CA LYS A 5 -13.03 2.83 8.22
C LYS A 5 -12.09 3.88 8.82
N ILE A 6 -11.26 3.49 9.79
CA ILE A 6 -10.29 4.40 10.43
C ILE A 6 -9.29 4.94 9.40
N ALA A 7 -8.71 4.08 8.57
CA ALA A 7 -7.78 4.49 7.53
C ALA A 7 -8.45 5.42 6.52
N ARG A 8 -9.63 5.03 6.00
CA ARG A 8 -10.40 5.84 5.06
C ARG A 8 -10.70 7.24 5.61
N ASP A 9 -11.26 7.31 6.81
CA ASP A 9 -11.69 8.58 7.40
C ASP A 9 -10.49 9.51 7.65
N ALA A 10 -9.36 8.96 8.13
CA ALA A 10 -8.13 9.72 8.30
C ALA A 10 -7.58 10.27 6.97
N TYR A 11 -7.55 9.47 5.92
CA TYR A 11 -7.04 9.92 4.63
C TYR A 11 -8.00 10.86 3.90
N LEU A 12 -9.31 10.72 4.07
CA LEU A 12 -10.27 11.69 3.56
C LEU A 12 -10.10 13.08 4.21
N ALA A 13 -9.78 13.12 5.49
CA ALA A 13 -9.55 14.37 6.21
C ALA A 13 -8.28 15.12 5.74
N ILE A 14 -7.27 14.41 5.21
CA ILE A 14 -5.95 14.97 4.86
C ILE A 14 -5.56 14.77 3.39
N GLY A 15 -6.36 14.07 2.60
CA GLY A 15 -5.95 13.49 1.31
C GLY A 15 -5.26 14.45 0.35
N ARG A 16 -5.83 15.62 0.09
CA ARG A 16 -5.22 16.61 -0.82
C ARG A 16 -3.86 17.11 -0.32
N GLU A 17 -3.76 17.45 0.95
CA GLU A 17 -2.50 17.91 1.53
C GLU A 17 -1.47 16.78 1.61
N TYR A 18 -1.93 15.58 1.98
CA TYR A 18 -1.07 14.41 2.00
C TYR A 18 -0.47 14.16 0.61
N GLY A 19 -1.29 14.12 -0.45
CA GLY A 19 -0.83 13.95 -1.83
C GLY A 19 0.17 15.02 -2.25
N ALA A 20 -0.06 16.29 -1.91
CA ALA A 20 0.86 17.37 -2.21
C ALA A 20 2.24 17.21 -1.56
N THR A 21 2.35 16.45 -0.45
CA THR A 21 3.64 16.13 0.17
C THR A 21 4.31 14.89 -0.44
N ARG A 22 3.60 14.09 -1.23
CA ARG A 22 4.08 12.86 -1.89
C ARG A 22 4.48 13.11 -3.34
N ARG A 23 5.42 14.05 -3.54
CA ARG A 23 5.86 14.52 -4.87
C ARG A 23 6.77 13.55 -5.62
N ARG A 24 7.31 12.55 -4.95
CA ARG A 24 8.22 11.57 -5.56
C ARG A 24 7.72 10.17 -5.25
N PRO A 25 7.53 9.28 -6.22
CA PRO A 25 7.12 7.90 -6.00
C PRO A 25 8.22 7.07 -5.35
N LEU A 26 7.87 5.91 -4.80
CA LEU A 26 8.82 4.84 -4.54
C LEU A 26 9.03 4.06 -5.84
N PRO A 27 10.28 3.85 -6.28
CA PRO A 27 10.58 3.26 -7.58
C PRO A 27 10.48 1.73 -7.56
N VAL A 28 9.33 1.21 -7.17
CA VAL A 28 9.12 -0.25 -7.02
C VAL A 28 9.02 -0.98 -8.36
N ALA A 29 8.58 -0.31 -9.42
CA ALA A 29 8.53 -0.90 -10.74
C ALA A 29 9.92 -1.09 -11.35
N ASP A 30 10.96 -0.36 -10.91
CA ASP A 30 12.33 -0.51 -11.39
C ASP A 30 12.87 -1.94 -11.17
N PHE A 31 12.39 -2.66 -10.17
CA PHE A 31 12.78 -4.04 -9.89
C PHE A 31 11.61 -5.04 -9.93
N ALA A 32 10.40 -4.58 -10.17
CA ALA A 32 9.19 -5.39 -10.08
C ALA A 32 8.17 -5.10 -11.20
N ASN A 33 8.66 -4.70 -12.37
CA ASN A 33 7.83 -4.60 -13.57
C ASN A 33 7.76 -5.98 -14.24
N PHE A 34 6.61 -6.68 -14.08
CA PHE A 34 6.40 -8.05 -14.56
C PHE A 34 5.40 -8.15 -15.71
N GLY A 35 5.09 -7.04 -16.39
CA GLY A 35 4.21 -7.04 -17.54
C GLY A 35 3.34 -5.79 -17.67
N PRO A 36 2.52 -5.73 -18.71
CA PRO A 36 1.79 -4.51 -19.06
C PRO A 36 0.61 -4.16 -18.16
N LYS A 37 0.05 -5.14 -17.41
CA LYS A 37 -1.17 -4.95 -16.62
C LYS A 37 -0.85 -4.86 -15.14
N ALA A 38 -0.95 -3.68 -14.57
CA ALA A 38 -0.70 -3.42 -13.16
C ALA A 38 -1.98 -3.12 -12.38
N LEU A 39 -2.02 -3.56 -11.13
CA LEU A 39 -3.02 -3.17 -10.14
C LEU A 39 -2.34 -2.37 -9.03
N ASP A 40 -2.75 -1.11 -8.85
CA ASP A 40 -2.27 -0.22 -7.80
C ASP A 40 -3.28 -0.22 -6.63
N ILE A 41 -2.97 -0.97 -5.59
CA ILE A 41 -3.84 -1.18 -4.43
C ILE A 41 -3.50 -0.15 -3.35
N GLY A 42 -4.51 0.59 -2.87
CA GLY A 42 -4.32 1.72 -1.96
C GLY A 42 -3.61 2.86 -2.66
N SER A 43 -4.06 3.18 -3.87
CA SER A 43 -3.42 4.14 -4.78
C SER A 43 -3.25 5.52 -4.16
N GLY A 44 -4.22 5.93 -3.35
CA GLY A 44 -4.20 7.24 -2.71
C GLY A 44 -4.07 8.39 -3.69
N THR A 45 -3.56 9.51 -3.18
CA THR A 45 -3.24 10.70 -3.94
C THR A 45 -1.72 10.93 -3.97
N GLY A 46 -1.20 11.67 -4.97
CA GLY A 46 0.22 12.01 -5.08
C GLY A 46 0.88 11.46 -6.34
N ALA A 47 2.20 11.25 -6.29
CA ALA A 47 2.98 10.90 -7.46
C ALA A 47 3.04 9.39 -7.76
N GLN A 48 2.57 8.52 -6.86
CA GLN A 48 2.69 7.06 -7.06
C GLN A 48 1.79 6.54 -8.18
N PRO A 49 0.49 6.92 -8.28
CA PRO A 49 -0.35 6.52 -9.40
C PRO A 49 0.24 6.92 -10.76
N ALA A 50 0.63 8.18 -10.93
CA ALA A 50 1.22 8.67 -12.18
C ALA A 50 2.54 7.95 -12.55
N TYR A 51 3.32 7.54 -11.55
CA TYR A 51 4.51 6.72 -11.79
C TYR A 51 4.12 5.35 -12.38
N PHE A 52 3.11 4.69 -11.84
CA PHE A 52 2.66 3.41 -12.41
C PHE A 52 2.05 3.55 -13.79
N GLU A 53 1.28 4.63 -14.05
CA GLU A 53 0.75 4.95 -15.39
C GLU A 53 1.87 5.21 -16.42
N HIS A 54 3.04 5.67 -15.97
CA HIS A 54 4.22 5.82 -16.81
C HIS A 54 4.90 4.47 -17.09
N GLU A 55 4.98 3.59 -16.08
CA GLU A 55 5.69 2.32 -16.15
C GLU A 55 4.90 1.19 -16.81
N HIS A 56 3.55 1.30 -16.83
CA HIS A 56 2.67 0.26 -17.35
C HIS A 56 1.63 0.84 -18.32
N PRO A 57 1.41 0.19 -19.48
CA PRO A 57 0.36 0.59 -20.43
C PRO A 57 -1.07 0.52 -19.87
N TYR A 58 -1.31 -0.38 -18.90
CA TYR A 58 -2.62 -0.59 -18.30
C TYR A 58 -2.51 -0.65 -16.79
N VAL A 59 -3.08 0.34 -16.12
CA VAL A 59 -3.12 0.41 -14.65
C VAL A 59 -4.57 0.54 -14.19
N VAL A 60 -4.95 -0.30 -13.24
CA VAL A 60 -6.20 -0.12 -12.49
C VAL A 60 -5.83 0.33 -11.09
N HIS A 61 -6.42 1.44 -10.64
CA HIS A 61 -6.25 1.97 -9.30
C HIS A 61 -7.37 1.50 -8.37
N CYS A 62 -7.02 1.13 -7.15
CA CYS A 62 -7.95 0.66 -6.13
C CYS A 62 -7.68 1.36 -4.80
N ASP A 63 -8.73 1.87 -4.16
CA ASP A 63 -8.64 2.46 -2.82
C ASP A 63 -10.00 2.33 -2.10
N LEU A 64 -10.03 2.62 -0.81
CA LEU A 64 -11.24 2.56 0.04
C LEU A 64 -12.28 3.63 -0.27
N ASP A 65 -11.93 4.67 -1.03
CA ASP A 65 -12.84 5.74 -1.39
C ASP A 65 -12.39 6.41 -2.69
N ARG A 66 -13.33 6.63 -3.59
CA ARG A 66 -13.07 7.23 -4.90
C ARG A 66 -12.41 8.61 -4.84
N ARG A 67 -12.66 9.35 -3.80
CA ARG A 67 -12.06 10.68 -3.58
C ARG A 67 -10.55 10.62 -3.30
N LEU A 68 -10.03 9.43 -2.99
CA LEU A 68 -8.60 9.16 -2.74
C LEU A 68 -7.88 8.62 -3.97
N MET A 69 -8.55 8.45 -5.10
CA MET A 69 -7.99 7.87 -6.31
C MET A 69 -7.78 8.90 -7.42
N PRO A 70 -6.86 8.65 -8.38
CA PRO A 70 -6.77 9.43 -9.60
C PRO A 70 -8.03 9.26 -10.46
N ARG A 71 -8.19 10.12 -11.46
CA ARG A 71 -9.20 9.92 -12.52
C ARG A 71 -8.68 8.84 -13.47
N GLY A 72 -9.58 8.03 -14.01
CA GLY A 72 -9.25 6.94 -14.94
C GLY A 72 -9.80 5.61 -14.47
N ASP A 73 -9.13 4.52 -14.79
CA ASP A 73 -9.52 3.15 -14.45
C ASP A 73 -9.33 2.91 -12.95
N SER A 74 -10.38 3.25 -12.18
CA SER A 74 -10.34 3.23 -10.71
C SER A 74 -11.55 2.49 -10.15
N VAL A 75 -11.32 1.64 -9.16
CA VAL A 75 -12.33 0.82 -8.49
C VAL A 75 -12.26 1.05 -6.98
N GLU A 76 -13.40 1.40 -6.38
CA GLU A 76 -13.50 1.45 -4.93
C GLU A 76 -13.50 0.04 -4.37
N CYS A 77 -12.49 -0.29 -3.56
CA CYS A 77 -12.33 -1.63 -3.04
C CYS A 77 -11.53 -1.67 -1.73
N GLU A 78 -11.71 -2.75 -0.96
CA GLU A 78 -10.87 -3.08 0.18
C GLU A 78 -9.76 -4.05 -0.25
N ALA A 79 -8.51 -3.76 0.10
CA ALA A 79 -7.36 -4.56 -0.28
C ALA A 79 -7.44 -6.04 0.18
N ALA A 80 -8.16 -6.31 1.28
CA ALA A 80 -8.38 -7.67 1.77
C ALA A 80 -9.56 -8.40 1.09
N MET A 81 -10.22 -7.76 0.10
CA MET A 81 -11.36 -8.33 -0.63
C MET A 81 -11.47 -7.69 -2.02
N LEU A 82 -10.53 -8.04 -2.90
CA LEU A 82 -10.43 -7.42 -4.23
C LEU A 82 -11.52 -7.94 -5.19
N PRO A 83 -12.23 -7.06 -5.93
CA PRO A 83 -13.29 -7.45 -6.84
C PRO A 83 -12.78 -7.91 -8.22
N PHE A 84 -11.61 -8.53 -8.26
CA PHE A 84 -10.98 -8.97 -9.49
C PHE A 84 -10.89 -10.50 -9.54
N ARG A 85 -10.96 -11.06 -10.75
CA ARG A 85 -10.71 -12.49 -10.99
C ARG A 85 -9.24 -12.86 -10.74
N ASP A 86 -8.99 -14.13 -10.53
CA ASP A 86 -7.66 -14.67 -10.39
C ASP A 86 -6.79 -14.39 -11.62
N GLY A 87 -5.56 -13.94 -11.41
CA GLY A 87 -4.58 -13.67 -12.45
C GLY A 87 -4.98 -12.59 -13.46
N ALA A 88 -5.86 -11.65 -13.08
CA ALA A 88 -6.30 -10.56 -13.96
C ALA A 88 -5.15 -9.62 -14.35
N PHE A 89 -4.13 -9.53 -13.49
CA PHE A 89 -2.99 -8.62 -13.64
C PHE A 89 -1.65 -9.37 -13.68
N ASP A 90 -0.65 -8.72 -14.25
CA ASP A 90 0.71 -9.24 -14.24
C ASP A 90 1.41 -8.93 -12.91
N VAL A 91 1.13 -7.74 -12.36
CA VAL A 91 1.68 -7.30 -11.08
C VAL A 91 0.65 -6.51 -10.27
N ALA A 92 0.67 -6.67 -8.94
CA ALA A 92 -0.06 -5.86 -7.98
C ALA A 92 0.91 -5.13 -7.04
N TYR A 93 0.66 -3.86 -6.79
CA TYR A 93 1.46 -3.01 -5.92
C TYR A 93 0.65 -2.58 -4.70
N LEU A 94 1.17 -2.79 -3.50
CA LEU A 94 0.65 -2.30 -2.23
C LEU A 94 1.69 -1.36 -1.60
N VAL A 95 1.84 -0.18 -2.18
CA VAL A 95 2.89 0.77 -1.77
C VAL A 95 2.44 1.57 -0.55
N ALA A 96 3.03 1.31 0.59
CA ALA A 96 2.71 1.98 1.85
C ALA A 96 1.24 1.79 2.30
N VAL A 97 0.70 0.58 2.14
CA VAL A 97 -0.70 0.23 2.40
C VAL A 97 -0.85 -0.65 3.64
N ILE A 98 -0.21 -1.81 3.64
CA ILE A 98 -0.48 -2.87 4.63
C ILE A 98 -0.13 -2.47 6.08
N HIS A 99 0.69 -1.46 6.28
CA HIS A 99 0.95 -0.94 7.62
C HIS A 99 -0.23 -0.15 8.24
N HIS A 100 -1.31 0.05 7.50
CA HIS A 100 -2.58 0.56 8.05
C HIS A 100 -3.50 -0.56 8.53
N MET A 101 -3.10 -1.81 8.37
CA MET A 101 -3.91 -3.00 8.63
C MET A 101 -3.34 -3.81 9.79
N PRO A 102 -4.19 -4.41 10.65
CA PRO A 102 -3.73 -5.41 11.59
C PRO A 102 -3.21 -6.66 10.85
N PRO A 103 -2.37 -7.49 11.49
CA PRO A 103 -1.67 -8.59 10.81
C PRO A 103 -2.56 -9.55 10.02
N HIS A 104 -3.74 -9.89 10.52
CA HIS A 104 -4.68 -10.77 9.83
C HIS A 104 -5.25 -10.15 8.56
N ALA A 105 -5.52 -8.84 8.56
CA ALA A 105 -6.01 -8.13 7.39
C ALA A 105 -4.89 -7.90 6.37
N ALA A 106 -3.67 -7.58 6.82
CA ALA A 106 -2.49 -7.46 5.97
C ALA A 106 -2.15 -8.79 5.27
N ALA A 107 -2.22 -9.92 5.99
CA ALA A 107 -2.04 -11.25 5.39
C ALA A 107 -3.08 -11.54 4.30
N LYS A 108 -4.35 -11.19 4.56
CA LYS A 108 -5.43 -11.35 3.58
C LYS A 108 -5.25 -10.45 2.37
N ALA A 109 -4.82 -9.19 2.56
CA ALA A 109 -4.52 -8.27 1.46
C ALA A 109 -3.38 -8.77 0.57
N LEU A 110 -2.31 -9.33 1.15
CA LEU A 110 -1.22 -9.95 0.40
C LEU A 110 -1.70 -11.19 -0.37
N ALA A 111 -2.56 -12.01 0.22
CA ALA A 111 -3.15 -13.18 -0.44
C ALA A 111 -4.03 -12.76 -1.62
N GLU A 112 -4.87 -11.74 -1.44
CA GLU A 112 -5.72 -11.19 -2.50
C GLU A 112 -4.89 -10.58 -3.64
N ALA A 113 -3.84 -9.82 -3.33
CA ALA A 113 -2.94 -9.29 -4.34
C ALA A 113 -2.27 -10.41 -5.17
N ARG A 114 -1.82 -11.50 -4.51
CA ARG A 114 -1.25 -12.68 -5.20
C ARG A 114 -2.29 -13.50 -5.97
N ARG A 115 -3.55 -13.52 -5.52
CA ARG A 115 -4.64 -14.15 -6.27
C ARG A 115 -4.95 -13.36 -7.54
N ALA A 116 -5.07 -12.03 -7.41
CA ALA A 116 -5.45 -11.15 -8.54
C ALA A 116 -4.30 -10.93 -9.54
N ALA A 117 -3.05 -11.09 -9.13
CA ALA A 117 -1.88 -10.86 -9.97
C ALA A 117 -0.84 -11.98 -9.90
N ARG A 118 -0.07 -12.14 -10.99
CA ARG A 118 1.04 -13.12 -11.06
C ARG A 118 2.18 -12.81 -10.09
N ARG A 119 2.38 -11.54 -9.78
CA ARG A 119 3.36 -11.06 -8.81
C ARG A 119 2.72 -9.97 -7.95
N ALA A 120 3.21 -9.84 -6.72
CA ALA A 120 2.77 -8.75 -5.85
C ALA A 120 3.96 -8.15 -5.11
N VAL A 121 3.97 -6.82 -4.98
CA VAL A 121 4.96 -6.08 -4.21
C VAL A 121 4.25 -5.31 -3.13
N ALA A 122 4.65 -5.50 -1.88
CA ALA A 122 4.19 -4.66 -0.80
C ALA A 122 5.35 -3.91 -0.16
N THR A 123 5.12 -2.67 0.21
CA THR A 123 6.07 -1.89 0.99
C THR A 123 5.44 -1.42 2.29
N VAL A 124 6.24 -1.40 3.35
CA VAL A 124 5.85 -0.89 4.66
C VAL A 124 6.82 0.19 5.11
N TRP A 125 6.27 1.34 5.47
CA TRP A 125 7.04 2.38 6.10
C TRP A 125 7.28 2.05 7.57
N GLN A 126 8.51 2.29 8.04
CA GLN A 126 8.83 2.17 9.45
C GLN A 126 8.56 3.51 10.13
N PRO A 127 7.64 3.58 11.11
CA PRO A 127 7.35 4.83 11.78
C PRO A 127 8.58 5.33 12.53
N SER A 128 9.03 6.52 12.15
CA SER A 128 10.12 7.25 12.80
C SER A 128 9.61 8.38 13.69
N ARG A 129 8.30 8.54 13.78
CA ARG A 129 7.59 9.56 14.56
C ARG A 129 6.20 9.05 14.91
N GLY A 130 5.59 9.65 15.91
CA GLY A 130 4.30 9.24 16.44
C GLY A 130 4.45 8.64 17.83
N HIS A 131 3.35 8.28 18.44
CA HIS A 131 3.26 7.65 19.76
C HIS A 131 2.96 6.18 19.61
N GLU A 132 3.68 5.30 20.28
CA GLU A 132 3.37 3.88 20.35
C GLU A 132 2.25 3.68 21.39
N ALA A 133 1.02 3.53 20.90
CA ALA A 133 -0.17 3.38 21.74
C ALA A 133 -0.30 1.97 22.33
N ALA A 134 0.24 0.97 21.64
CA ALA A 134 0.35 -0.42 22.10
C ALA A 134 1.53 -1.09 21.36
N PRO A 135 2.05 -2.22 21.82
CA PRO A 135 3.17 -2.90 21.18
C PRO A 135 2.97 -3.06 19.65
N GLY A 136 3.80 -2.39 18.87
CA GLY A 136 3.75 -2.41 17.40
C GLY A 136 2.64 -1.56 16.77
N ILE A 137 1.84 -0.83 17.54
CA ILE A 137 0.76 0.04 17.04
C ILE A 137 1.10 1.50 17.34
N TYR A 138 1.18 2.31 16.29
CA TYR A 138 1.57 3.72 16.37
C TYR A 138 0.43 4.64 15.96
N GLU A 139 0.23 5.68 16.73
CA GLU A 139 -0.59 6.83 16.38
C GLU A 139 0.30 7.92 15.75
N VAL A 140 0.04 8.23 14.50
CA VAL A 140 0.82 9.22 13.74
C VAL A 140 -0.07 10.41 13.37
N PRO A 141 -0.04 11.49 14.15
CA PRO A 141 -0.89 12.64 13.92
C PRO A 141 -0.51 13.38 12.60
N TRP A 142 -1.51 14.01 12.02
CA TRP A 142 -1.37 14.98 10.93
C TRP A 142 -1.95 16.32 11.38
N GLY A 143 -1.15 17.09 12.09
CA GLY A 143 -1.63 18.28 12.78
C GLY A 143 -2.80 17.95 13.71
N ALA A 144 -3.79 18.84 13.75
CA ALA A 144 -5.03 18.63 14.49
C ALA A 144 -6.14 17.93 13.67
N ARG A 145 -5.89 17.58 12.41
CA ARG A 145 -6.95 17.12 11.46
C ARG A 145 -7.26 15.65 11.54
N ALA A 146 -6.23 14.82 11.70
CA ALA A 146 -6.40 13.37 11.75
C ALA A 146 -5.25 12.70 12.48
N THR A 147 -5.53 11.54 13.04
CA THR A 147 -4.51 10.60 13.52
C THR A 147 -4.60 9.33 12.69
N ARG A 148 -3.47 8.91 12.13
CA ARG A 148 -3.38 7.67 11.35
C ARG A 148 -2.84 6.58 12.25
N ILE A 149 -3.43 5.41 12.16
CA ILE A 149 -2.96 4.22 12.88
C ILE A 149 -2.00 3.45 11.97
N TYR A 150 -0.84 3.09 12.51
CA TYR A 150 0.18 2.29 11.83
C TYR A 150 0.49 1.04 12.63
N TYR A 151 0.56 -0.08 11.96
CA TYR A 151 1.09 -1.34 12.47
C TYR A 151 2.53 -1.48 12.00
N ARG A 152 3.46 -1.67 12.92
CA ARG A 152 4.86 -1.90 12.57
C ARG A 152 5.06 -3.34 12.13
N TYR A 153 5.69 -3.50 10.98
CA TYR A 153 6.05 -4.81 10.44
C TYR A 153 7.56 -4.91 10.31
N SER A 154 8.18 -5.80 11.07
CA SER A 154 9.55 -6.22 10.85
C SER A 154 9.66 -7.10 9.59
N PRO A 155 10.86 -7.36 9.06
CA PRO A 155 11.04 -8.35 8.00
C PRO A 155 10.50 -9.74 8.37
N GLN A 156 10.62 -10.15 9.63
CA GLN A 156 10.09 -11.42 10.13
C GLN A 156 8.56 -11.44 10.13
N ASP A 157 7.93 -10.31 10.46
CA ASP A 157 6.47 -10.21 10.41
C ASP A 157 5.98 -10.28 8.96
N LEU A 158 6.66 -9.62 8.02
CA LEU A 158 6.33 -9.73 6.59
C LEU A 158 6.46 -11.17 6.08
N LEU A 159 7.48 -11.91 6.53
CA LEU A 159 7.63 -13.34 6.22
C LEU A 159 6.45 -14.18 6.76
N ARG A 160 6.00 -13.90 7.99
CA ARG A 160 4.89 -14.65 8.62
C ARG A 160 3.55 -14.43 7.94
N ILE A 161 3.29 -13.21 7.46
CA ILE A 161 2.01 -12.86 6.81
C ILE A 161 2.01 -13.07 5.29
N ALA A 162 3.16 -13.35 4.69
CA ALA A 162 3.28 -13.64 3.26
C ALA A 162 2.54 -14.94 2.90
N PRO A 163 1.66 -14.96 1.88
CA PRO A 163 0.90 -16.15 1.49
C PRO A 163 1.78 -17.24 0.86
N THR A 164 2.96 -16.87 0.39
CA THR A 164 3.96 -17.77 -0.20
C THR A 164 5.36 -17.33 0.21
N ARG A 165 6.36 -18.19 0.00
CA ARG A 165 7.76 -17.78 0.19
C ARG A 165 8.07 -16.58 -0.73
N PRO A 166 8.57 -15.46 -0.19
CA PRO A 166 8.94 -14.31 -1.00
C PRO A 166 10.06 -14.63 -2.00
N LEU A 167 9.96 -14.05 -3.19
CA LEU A 167 11.02 -14.08 -4.19
C LEU A 167 12.18 -13.17 -3.80
N SER A 168 11.86 -12.02 -3.18
CA SER A 168 12.84 -11.07 -2.67
C SER A 168 12.25 -10.26 -1.51
N MET A 169 13.13 -9.84 -0.63
CA MET A 169 12.83 -8.89 0.44
C MET A 169 14.01 -7.93 0.61
N GLY A 170 13.73 -6.70 1.01
CA GLY A 170 14.80 -5.74 1.22
C GLY A 170 14.30 -4.40 1.74
N ILE A 171 15.13 -3.38 1.55
CA ILE A 171 14.88 -2.03 2.04
C ILE A 171 15.03 -1.04 0.90
N ILE A 172 14.02 -0.20 0.73
CA ILE A 172 14.09 0.99 -0.12
C ILE A 172 14.35 2.18 0.79
N ARG A 173 15.50 2.83 0.61
CA ARG A 173 15.85 4.06 1.33
C ARG A 173 15.47 5.27 0.51
N ARG A 174 14.88 6.26 1.19
CA ARG A 174 14.59 7.56 0.61
C ARG A 174 14.87 8.65 1.63
N GLY A 175 16.07 9.22 1.55
CA GLY A 175 16.57 10.09 2.59
C GLY A 175 16.60 9.38 3.94
N LYS A 176 15.90 9.93 4.94
CA LYS A 176 15.77 9.32 6.27
C LYS A 176 14.65 8.28 6.36
N GLN A 177 13.85 8.13 5.32
CA GLN A 177 12.74 7.16 5.33
C GLN A 177 13.22 5.78 4.91
N LEU A 178 12.81 4.77 5.68
CA LEU A 178 13.04 3.37 5.42
C LEU A 178 11.69 2.70 5.10
N ASN A 179 11.65 1.99 3.97
CA ASN A 179 10.53 1.13 3.63
C ASN A 179 11.08 -0.29 3.46
N HIS A 180 10.57 -1.23 4.22
CA HIS A 180 10.78 -2.63 3.90
C HIS A 180 9.88 -3.01 2.74
N TYR A 181 10.34 -3.90 1.88
CA TYR A 181 9.50 -4.47 0.82
C TYR A 181 9.53 -6.00 0.87
N VAL A 182 8.46 -6.59 0.36
CA VAL A 182 8.34 -8.00 0.04
C VAL A 182 7.83 -8.14 -1.39
N LEU A 183 8.50 -9.00 -2.18
CA LEU A 183 8.11 -9.40 -3.53
C LEU A 183 7.63 -10.85 -3.49
N LEU A 184 6.43 -11.10 -3.97
CA LEU A 184 5.72 -12.37 -3.96
C LEU A 184 5.44 -12.90 -5.37
#